data_080ca181768317cf104dda4860e4a795
#
_entry.id   080ca181768317cf104dda4860e4a795
#
_cell.length_a   1.000
_cell.length_b   1.000
_cell.length_c   1.000
_cell.angle_alpha   90.00
_cell.angle_beta   90.00
_cell.angle_gamma   90.00
#
_symmetry.space_group_name_H-M   'P 1'
#
loop_
_entity.id
_entity.type
_entity.pdbx_description
1 polymer ?
#
loop_
_entity_poly.entity_id
_entity_poly.type
_entity_poly.pdbx_seq_one_letter_code
_entity_poly.pdbx_strand_id
1 'polypeptide(L)'
;MHALLVTRDDRVITEFQKIAAVTQTPLVIESEPNAADLSNAYRVFVASDCAQANLNHPEIVLVVIGATGPETWRFATKLLANHIAVIPDSRDWLVEHLSAPVTKKGLCVAIIPGAGGAGASLLSAGLAFHARQLFSDVVLVDLDESSAGLDILLGIETQPGMRWQDFHSLTGSISGSDILRGLPVRDGVALLTHNDSKSTPEKFVPEAIIQQLRGVSGLVIIDFPRFTNQVTAVEILQQCDVAFVVTPSTVRGSASTKIAIAHISKHVSNVELVIRNLPGTNLDALKIAQSLDVPLAGSVNSDPRIVEQIEQGFGVAGIHLGGFTRSLNALAQRLAQTDDIQQVA
;
A
#
# COMPACT_ATOMS: atom_id res chain seq x y z
N MET A 1 -4.00 -6.14 -21.46
CA MET A 1 -4.98 -6.08 -20.36
C MET A 1 -6.34 -5.63 -20.90
N HIS A 2 -7.44 -6.15 -20.39
CA HIS A 2 -8.82 -5.89 -20.84
C HIS A 2 -9.77 -5.77 -19.64
N ALA A 3 -10.95 -5.21 -19.83
CA ALA A 3 -12.03 -5.33 -18.87
C ALA A 3 -12.73 -6.68 -19.10
N LEU A 4 -13.06 -7.40 -18.03
CA LEU A 4 -13.77 -8.67 -18.10
C LEU A 4 -15.22 -8.48 -17.61
N LEU A 5 -16.18 -8.84 -18.43
CA LEU A 5 -17.59 -8.88 -18.09
C LEU A 5 -18.05 -10.33 -17.91
N VAL A 6 -18.55 -10.66 -16.72
CA VAL A 6 -19.04 -12.00 -16.38
C VAL A 6 -20.56 -11.96 -16.35
N THR A 7 -21.20 -12.46 -17.39
CA THR A 7 -22.68 -12.47 -17.53
C THR A 7 -23.16 -13.42 -18.63
N ARG A 8 -24.43 -13.80 -18.55
CA ARG A 8 -25.21 -14.47 -19.59
C ARG A 8 -26.37 -13.59 -20.07
N ASP A 9 -26.59 -12.41 -19.48
CA ASP A 9 -27.68 -11.50 -19.80
C ASP A 9 -27.34 -10.64 -21.02
N ASP A 10 -28.01 -10.86 -22.16
CA ASP A 10 -27.80 -10.12 -23.40
C ASP A 10 -28.02 -8.61 -23.26
N ARG A 11 -28.84 -8.17 -22.31
CA ARG A 11 -29.06 -6.73 -22.04
C ARG A 11 -27.83 -6.09 -21.44
N VAL A 12 -27.19 -6.78 -20.48
CA VAL A 12 -25.93 -6.33 -19.88
C VAL A 12 -24.82 -6.33 -20.92
N ILE A 13 -24.71 -7.39 -21.72
CA ILE A 13 -23.76 -7.52 -22.82
C ILE A 13 -23.88 -6.34 -23.77
N THR A 14 -25.10 -6.08 -24.25
CA THR A 14 -25.36 -5.00 -25.22
C THR A 14 -24.99 -3.62 -24.67
N GLU A 15 -25.27 -3.35 -23.39
CA GLU A 15 -24.96 -2.08 -22.76
C GLU A 15 -23.44 -1.91 -22.55
N PHE A 16 -22.76 -2.96 -22.09
CA PHE A 16 -21.30 -2.92 -21.92
C PHE A 16 -20.54 -2.81 -23.24
N GLN A 17 -21.01 -3.43 -24.31
CA GLN A 17 -20.42 -3.27 -25.66
C GLN A 17 -20.52 -1.82 -26.14
N LYS A 18 -21.65 -1.13 -25.90
CA LYS A 18 -21.81 0.30 -26.20
C LYS A 18 -20.82 1.16 -25.41
N ILE A 19 -20.70 0.89 -24.10
CA ILE A 19 -19.79 1.61 -23.24
C ILE A 19 -18.34 1.37 -23.68
N ALA A 20 -17.96 0.12 -23.90
CA ALA A 20 -16.62 -0.26 -24.35
C ALA A 20 -16.25 0.38 -25.71
N ALA A 21 -17.22 0.50 -26.62
CA ALA A 21 -17.02 1.18 -27.91
C ALA A 21 -16.77 2.69 -27.72
N VAL A 22 -17.50 3.36 -26.83
CA VAL A 22 -17.30 4.78 -26.53
C VAL A 22 -15.96 5.03 -25.85
N THR A 23 -15.58 4.17 -24.92
CA THR A 23 -14.33 4.29 -24.14
C THR A 23 -13.10 3.71 -24.84
N GLN A 24 -13.29 3.06 -26.00
CA GLN A 24 -12.24 2.32 -26.71
C GLN A 24 -11.55 1.26 -25.83
N THR A 25 -12.27 0.71 -24.87
CA THR A 25 -11.75 -0.27 -23.91
C THR A 25 -11.84 -1.68 -24.49
N PRO A 26 -10.77 -2.48 -24.49
CA PRO A 26 -10.85 -3.90 -24.80
C PRO A 26 -11.75 -4.61 -23.77
N LEU A 27 -12.81 -5.25 -24.22
CA LEU A 27 -13.78 -5.96 -23.40
C LEU A 27 -13.82 -7.43 -23.78
N VAL A 28 -13.60 -8.30 -22.79
CA VAL A 28 -13.81 -9.75 -22.89
C VAL A 28 -15.08 -10.09 -22.14
N ILE A 29 -15.90 -10.96 -22.70
CA ILE A 29 -17.19 -11.35 -22.12
C ILE A 29 -17.20 -12.87 -21.95
N GLU A 30 -17.34 -13.32 -20.71
CA GLU A 30 -17.36 -14.73 -20.34
C GLU A 30 -18.48 -15.01 -19.33
N SER A 31 -19.04 -16.20 -19.37
CA SER A 31 -20.01 -16.62 -18.35
C SER A 31 -19.37 -17.41 -17.21
N GLU A 32 -18.24 -18.05 -17.48
CA GLU A 32 -17.47 -18.87 -16.55
C GLU A 32 -15.96 -18.62 -16.78
N PRO A 33 -15.43 -17.49 -16.29
CA PRO A 33 -14.04 -17.13 -16.53
C PRO A 33 -13.08 -18.10 -15.83
N ASN A 34 -11.99 -18.41 -16.48
CA ASN A 34 -10.90 -19.19 -15.88
C ASN A 34 -9.88 -18.27 -15.15
N ALA A 35 -8.90 -18.87 -14.48
CA ALA A 35 -7.89 -18.11 -13.74
C ALA A 35 -7.05 -17.18 -14.65
N ALA A 36 -6.82 -17.55 -15.92
CA ALA A 36 -6.07 -16.73 -16.86
C ALA A 36 -6.90 -15.51 -17.31
N ASP A 37 -8.23 -15.67 -17.50
CA ASP A 37 -9.11 -14.54 -17.82
C ASP A 37 -9.11 -13.51 -16.70
N LEU A 38 -9.18 -13.97 -15.45
CA LEU A 38 -9.15 -13.11 -14.28
C LEU A 38 -7.78 -12.40 -14.12
N SER A 39 -6.67 -13.12 -14.28
CA SER A 39 -5.33 -12.54 -14.12
C SER A 39 -4.99 -11.51 -15.21
N ASN A 40 -5.56 -11.64 -16.41
CA ASN A 40 -5.36 -10.71 -17.52
C ASN A 40 -6.34 -9.53 -17.51
N ALA A 41 -7.38 -9.59 -16.69
CA ALA A 41 -8.33 -8.50 -16.52
C ALA A 41 -7.76 -7.45 -15.57
N TYR A 42 -7.93 -6.18 -15.91
CA TYR A 42 -7.63 -5.09 -15.00
C TYR A 42 -8.84 -4.70 -14.14
N ARG A 43 -10.05 -5.03 -14.60
CA ARG A 43 -11.32 -4.87 -13.88
C ARG A 43 -12.27 -5.99 -14.23
N VAL A 44 -13.03 -6.46 -13.26
CA VAL A 44 -14.02 -7.52 -13.42
C VAL A 44 -15.39 -6.97 -13.08
N PHE A 45 -16.29 -7.02 -14.05
CA PHE A 45 -17.69 -6.67 -13.88
C PHE A 45 -18.49 -7.96 -13.82
N VAL A 46 -19.26 -8.16 -12.77
CA VAL A 46 -20.05 -9.38 -12.57
C VAL A 46 -21.51 -8.99 -12.50
N ALA A 47 -22.29 -9.44 -13.47
CA ALA A 47 -23.72 -9.20 -13.42
C ALA A 47 -24.43 -10.15 -12.41
N SER A 48 -25.58 -9.74 -11.95
CA SER A 48 -26.35 -10.44 -10.90
C SER A 48 -26.70 -11.88 -11.26
N ASP A 49 -26.82 -12.21 -12.55
CA ASP A 49 -27.05 -13.57 -13.05
C ASP A 49 -25.86 -14.53 -12.82
N CYS A 50 -24.65 -14.00 -12.73
CA CYS A 50 -23.40 -14.74 -12.49
C CYS A 50 -22.81 -14.47 -11.10
N ALA A 51 -23.49 -13.76 -10.21
CA ALA A 51 -23.00 -13.35 -8.89
C ALA A 51 -22.76 -14.51 -7.89
N GLN A 52 -23.05 -15.74 -8.28
CA GLN A 52 -22.73 -16.94 -7.48
C GLN A 52 -21.34 -17.51 -7.77
N ALA A 53 -20.67 -17.04 -8.82
CA ALA A 53 -19.33 -17.47 -9.17
C ALA A 53 -18.33 -17.16 -8.02
N ASN A 54 -17.38 -18.07 -7.82
CA ASN A 54 -16.31 -17.84 -6.85
C ASN A 54 -15.14 -17.17 -7.59
N LEU A 55 -15.14 -15.85 -7.61
CA LEU A 55 -14.14 -15.03 -8.32
C LEU A 55 -13.19 -14.39 -7.32
N ASN A 56 -11.90 -14.50 -7.58
CA ASN A 56 -10.87 -13.82 -6.80
C ASN A 56 -10.18 -12.78 -7.68
N HIS A 57 -10.58 -11.51 -7.51
CA HIS A 57 -9.99 -10.38 -8.22
C HIS A 57 -10.02 -9.13 -7.36
N PRO A 58 -8.96 -8.28 -7.37
CA PRO A 58 -8.87 -7.10 -6.51
C PRO A 58 -9.87 -5.99 -6.85
N GLU A 59 -10.39 -5.96 -8.07
CA GLU A 59 -11.39 -4.99 -8.50
C GLU A 59 -12.61 -5.66 -9.13
N ILE A 60 -13.63 -5.88 -8.32
CA ILE A 60 -14.93 -6.44 -8.76
C ILE A 60 -16.02 -5.37 -8.64
N VAL A 61 -16.75 -5.17 -9.73
CA VAL A 61 -17.96 -4.35 -9.77
C VAL A 61 -19.16 -5.26 -9.98
N LEU A 62 -20.10 -5.29 -9.03
CA LEU A 62 -21.37 -5.96 -9.21
C LEU A 62 -22.30 -5.11 -10.10
N VAL A 63 -22.80 -5.69 -11.18
CA VAL A 63 -23.70 -5.02 -12.12
C VAL A 63 -25.12 -5.55 -11.92
N VAL A 64 -26.08 -4.63 -11.77
CA VAL A 64 -27.49 -4.94 -11.55
C VAL A 64 -28.33 -4.18 -12.58
N ILE A 65 -29.38 -4.81 -13.11
CA ILE A 65 -30.36 -4.15 -13.99
C ILE A 65 -31.57 -3.73 -13.18
N GLY A 66 -31.99 -2.50 -13.33
CA GLY A 66 -33.18 -1.92 -12.74
C GLY A 66 -32.98 -1.37 -11.34
N ALA A 67 -33.27 -2.10 -10.28
CA ALA A 67 -33.20 -1.59 -8.92
C ALA A 67 -32.42 -2.54 -7.99
N THR A 68 -31.80 -1.95 -6.98
CA THR A 68 -31.13 -2.72 -5.91
C THR A 68 -32.15 -3.31 -4.94
N GLY A 69 -31.89 -4.51 -4.47
CA GLY A 69 -32.70 -5.20 -3.47
C GLY A 69 -31.82 -5.92 -2.42
N PRO A 70 -32.42 -6.60 -1.44
CA PRO A 70 -31.66 -7.33 -0.41
C PRO A 70 -30.67 -8.34 -0.99
N GLU A 71 -30.99 -8.95 -2.12
CA GLU A 71 -30.11 -9.92 -2.80
C GLU A 71 -28.89 -9.25 -3.40
N THR A 72 -29.01 -8.02 -3.88
CA THR A 72 -27.87 -7.24 -4.42
C THR A 72 -26.76 -7.12 -3.38
N TRP A 73 -27.11 -6.79 -2.15
CA TRP A 73 -26.14 -6.66 -1.06
C TRP A 73 -25.53 -8.01 -0.65
N ARG A 74 -26.29 -9.09 -0.70
CA ARG A 74 -25.76 -10.45 -0.47
C ARG A 74 -24.73 -10.83 -1.53
N PHE A 75 -25.03 -10.53 -2.80
CA PHE A 75 -24.09 -10.78 -3.91
C PHE A 75 -22.84 -9.93 -3.79
N ALA A 76 -22.99 -8.63 -3.50
CA ALA A 76 -21.86 -7.73 -3.31
C ALA A 76 -20.91 -8.23 -2.21
N THR A 77 -21.46 -8.63 -1.07
CA THR A 77 -20.67 -9.18 0.05
C THR A 77 -19.99 -10.50 -0.33
N LYS A 78 -20.68 -11.40 -1.03
CA LYS A 78 -20.13 -12.69 -1.43
C LYS A 78 -18.99 -12.55 -2.44
N LEU A 79 -19.12 -11.63 -3.38
CA LEU A 79 -18.13 -11.33 -4.41
C LEU A 79 -16.98 -10.45 -3.89
N LEU A 80 -17.10 -9.91 -2.67
CA LEU A 80 -16.23 -8.84 -2.18
C LEU A 80 -16.17 -7.67 -3.17
N ALA A 81 -17.34 -7.31 -3.74
CA ALA A 81 -17.42 -6.29 -4.76
C ALA A 81 -17.09 -4.91 -4.20
N ASN A 82 -16.20 -4.19 -4.88
CA ASN A 82 -15.79 -2.84 -4.51
C ASN A 82 -16.89 -1.82 -4.78
N HIS A 83 -17.69 -2.05 -5.84
CA HIS A 83 -18.76 -1.16 -6.26
C HIS A 83 -19.99 -1.95 -6.72
N ILE A 84 -21.14 -1.27 -6.69
CA ILE A 84 -22.40 -1.76 -7.27
C ILE A 84 -22.82 -0.75 -8.33
N ALA A 85 -22.91 -1.18 -9.59
CA ALA A 85 -23.40 -0.37 -10.69
C ALA A 85 -24.82 -0.81 -11.09
N VAL A 86 -25.75 0.11 -11.13
CA VAL A 86 -27.15 -0.13 -11.53
C VAL A 86 -27.36 0.42 -12.93
N ILE A 87 -27.69 -0.43 -13.89
CA ILE A 87 -28.02 -0.05 -15.25
C ILE A 87 -29.51 0.25 -15.37
N PRO A 88 -29.93 1.39 -15.94
CA PRO A 88 -29.12 2.36 -16.69
C PRO A 88 -28.50 3.48 -15.85
N ASP A 89 -28.86 3.65 -14.58
CA ASP A 89 -28.56 4.84 -13.76
C ASP A 89 -27.07 5.10 -13.57
N SER A 90 -26.25 4.04 -13.52
CA SER A 90 -24.79 4.14 -13.36
C SER A 90 -24.02 4.22 -14.67
N ARG A 91 -24.68 4.50 -15.80
CA ARG A 91 -24.03 4.48 -17.12
C ARG A 91 -22.86 5.47 -17.22
N ASP A 92 -23.06 6.70 -16.81
CA ASP A 92 -22.02 7.74 -16.88
C ASP A 92 -20.83 7.39 -16.00
N TRP A 93 -21.11 6.87 -14.81
CA TRP A 93 -20.08 6.32 -13.92
C TRP A 93 -19.33 5.15 -14.55
N LEU A 94 -20.02 4.22 -15.22
CA LEU A 94 -19.39 3.10 -15.92
C LEU A 94 -18.51 3.58 -17.08
N VAL A 95 -18.94 4.59 -17.82
CA VAL A 95 -18.13 5.23 -18.89
C VAL A 95 -16.86 5.83 -18.29
N GLU A 96 -16.97 6.61 -17.23
CA GLU A 96 -15.84 7.20 -16.53
C GLU A 96 -14.93 6.10 -15.96
N HIS A 97 -15.50 5.10 -15.31
CA HIS A 97 -14.77 4.02 -14.66
C HIS A 97 -14.04 3.11 -15.66
N LEU A 98 -14.61 2.84 -16.85
CA LEU A 98 -13.96 2.11 -17.94
C LEU A 98 -12.93 2.95 -18.69
N SER A 99 -13.16 4.26 -18.79
CA SER A 99 -12.21 5.20 -19.43
C SER A 99 -11.05 5.56 -18.53
N ALA A 100 -11.25 5.45 -17.21
CA ALA A 100 -10.18 5.76 -16.27
C ALA A 100 -8.98 4.88 -16.60
N PRO A 101 -7.79 5.46 -16.81
CA PRO A 101 -6.61 4.67 -17.05
C PRO A 101 -6.52 3.62 -15.94
N VAL A 102 -6.10 2.42 -16.31
CA VAL A 102 -5.71 1.42 -15.31
C VAL A 102 -4.56 2.06 -14.55
N THR A 103 -4.89 2.73 -13.48
CA THR A 103 -3.87 3.20 -12.57
C THR A 103 -3.29 1.94 -11.95
N LYS A 104 -2.12 1.56 -12.47
CA LYS A 104 -1.31 0.54 -11.86
C LYS A 104 -1.29 0.86 -10.36
N LYS A 105 -1.75 -0.07 -9.53
CA LYS A 105 -1.64 0.11 -8.08
C LYS A 105 -0.17 0.30 -7.75
N GLY A 106 0.15 1.39 -7.09
CA GLY A 106 1.52 1.63 -6.64
C GLY A 106 2.02 0.51 -5.75
N LEU A 107 3.31 0.27 -5.78
CA LEU A 107 3.96 -0.68 -4.89
C LEU A 107 3.69 -0.29 -3.44
N CYS A 108 3.29 -1.23 -2.61
CA CYS A 108 3.02 -1.01 -1.18
C CYS A 108 4.03 -1.79 -0.34
N VAL A 109 4.78 -1.06 0.47
CA VAL A 109 5.90 -1.61 1.24
C VAL A 109 5.69 -1.35 2.72
N ALA A 110 5.61 -2.40 3.53
CA ALA A 110 5.63 -2.30 4.98
C ALA A 110 7.06 -2.25 5.50
N ILE A 111 7.37 -1.27 6.34
CA ILE A 111 8.62 -1.23 7.10
C ILE A 111 8.29 -1.55 8.55
N ILE A 112 8.75 -2.68 9.05
CA ILE A 112 8.33 -3.23 10.35
C ILE A 112 9.54 -3.40 11.26
N PRO A 113 9.54 -2.85 12.48
CA PRO A 113 10.63 -3.09 13.41
C PRO A 113 10.59 -4.52 13.96
N GLY A 114 11.63 -5.32 13.70
CA GLY A 114 11.80 -6.65 14.28
C GLY A 114 12.17 -6.64 15.77
N ALA A 115 12.69 -5.49 16.24
CA ALA A 115 13.03 -5.25 17.64
C ALA A 115 12.82 -3.79 17.99
N GLY A 116 12.63 -3.47 19.27
CA GLY A 116 12.56 -2.09 19.74
C GLY A 116 13.82 -1.29 19.39
N GLY A 117 13.65 -0.07 18.92
CA GLY A 117 14.77 0.79 18.51
C GLY A 117 15.54 0.31 17.27
N ALA A 118 14.93 -0.55 16.44
CA ALA A 118 15.56 -1.04 15.21
C ALA A 118 15.84 0.05 14.17
N GLY A 119 15.14 1.21 14.26
CA GLY A 119 15.30 2.32 13.32
C GLY A 119 14.42 2.22 12.09
N ALA A 120 13.27 1.55 12.21
CA ALA A 120 12.30 1.39 11.14
C ALA A 120 11.81 2.75 10.60
N SER A 121 11.36 3.64 11.46
CA SER A 121 10.87 4.98 11.08
C SER A 121 11.93 5.82 10.35
N LEU A 122 13.19 5.76 10.81
CA LEU A 122 14.29 6.42 10.12
C LEU A 122 14.54 5.81 8.73
N LEU A 123 14.43 4.48 8.62
CA LEU A 123 14.54 3.78 7.35
C LEU A 123 13.37 4.14 6.43
N SER A 124 12.13 4.16 6.92
CA SER A 124 10.93 4.51 6.18
C SER A 124 11.05 5.90 5.57
N ALA A 125 11.39 6.89 6.39
CA ALA A 125 11.58 8.26 5.96
C ALA A 125 12.74 8.38 4.95
N GLY A 126 13.91 7.83 5.25
CA GLY A 126 15.07 7.88 4.35
C GLY A 126 14.83 7.18 3.02
N LEU A 127 14.17 6.01 3.05
CA LEU A 127 13.85 5.25 1.84
C LEU A 127 12.87 6.01 0.94
N ALA A 128 11.85 6.67 1.52
CA ALA A 128 10.90 7.49 0.78
C ALA A 128 11.60 8.59 -0.04
N PHE A 129 12.56 9.31 0.56
CA PHE A 129 13.33 10.35 -0.14
C PHE A 129 14.17 9.79 -1.28
N HIS A 130 14.76 8.62 -1.13
CA HIS A 130 15.60 8.04 -2.17
C HIS A 130 14.76 7.38 -3.26
N ALA A 131 13.63 6.77 -2.91
CA ALA A 131 12.71 6.13 -3.86
C ALA A 131 12.04 7.12 -4.84
N ARG A 132 11.87 8.40 -4.48
CA ARG A 132 11.27 9.43 -5.36
C ARG A 132 11.99 9.64 -6.69
N GLN A 133 13.22 9.18 -6.81
CA GLN A 133 13.98 9.24 -8.06
C GLN A 133 13.60 8.12 -9.04
N LEU A 134 12.96 7.08 -8.52
CA LEU A 134 12.60 5.86 -9.24
C LEU A 134 11.09 5.68 -9.39
N PHE A 135 10.30 6.29 -8.49
CA PHE A 135 8.85 6.18 -8.47
C PHE A 135 8.20 7.56 -8.58
N SER A 136 7.07 7.62 -9.28
CA SER A 136 6.19 8.79 -9.25
C SER A 136 5.40 8.82 -7.94
N ASP A 137 5.14 10.01 -7.41
CA ASP A 137 4.23 10.22 -6.27
C ASP A 137 4.47 9.22 -5.12
N VAL A 138 5.55 9.43 -4.39
CA VAL A 138 5.89 8.62 -3.21
C VAL A 138 5.11 9.11 -2.00
N VAL A 139 4.40 8.20 -1.35
CA VAL A 139 3.64 8.46 -0.13
C VAL A 139 4.28 7.69 1.02
N LEU A 140 4.56 8.41 2.11
CA LEU A 140 4.97 7.84 3.39
C LEU A 140 3.79 7.88 4.35
N VAL A 141 3.44 6.73 4.92
CA VAL A 141 2.31 6.56 5.84
C VAL A 141 2.84 6.15 7.20
N ASP A 142 2.51 6.91 8.23
CA ASP A 142 2.83 6.63 9.63
C ASP A 142 1.63 5.97 10.31
N LEU A 143 1.81 4.73 10.77
CA LEU A 143 0.79 4.00 11.54
C LEU A 143 1.09 3.93 13.04
N ASP A 144 2.18 4.52 13.52
CA ASP A 144 2.53 4.48 14.94
C ASP A 144 1.98 5.71 15.68
N GLU A 145 0.75 5.57 16.18
CA GLU A 145 0.10 6.61 17.01
C GLU A 145 0.86 6.93 18.31
N SER A 146 1.80 6.08 18.70
CA SER A 146 2.58 6.23 19.92
C SER A 146 3.94 6.89 19.69
N SER A 147 4.28 7.13 18.42
CA SER A 147 5.54 7.79 18.04
C SER A 147 5.46 9.31 18.18
N ALA A 148 6.60 9.96 18.07
CA ALA A 148 6.69 11.42 18.00
C ALA A 148 6.19 12.00 16.67
N GLY A 149 5.84 11.13 15.70
CA GLY A 149 5.42 11.49 14.35
C GLY A 149 6.57 11.50 13.34
N LEU A 150 6.29 11.07 12.12
CA LEU A 150 7.26 11.12 11.03
C LEU A 150 7.47 12.55 10.50
N ASP A 151 6.57 13.48 10.75
CA ASP A 151 6.71 14.87 10.38
C ASP A 151 7.93 15.53 11.04
N ILE A 152 8.26 15.18 12.30
CA ILE A 152 9.50 15.60 12.96
C ILE A 152 10.73 15.05 12.21
N LEU A 153 10.70 13.77 11.82
CA LEU A 153 11.80 13.18 11.03
C LEU A 153 11.95 13.84 9.66
N LEU A 154 10.87 14.40 9.12
CA LEU A 154 10.89 15.12 7.84
C LEU A 154 11.16 16.62 8.02
N GLY A 155 11.08 17.18 9.23
CA GLY A 155 11.18 18.61 9.52
C GLY A 155 10.01 19.41 8.93
N ILE A 156 8.79 18.89 9.02
CA ILE A 156 7.55 19.49 8.49
C ILE A 156 6.40 19.49 9.50
N GLU A 157 6.69 19.39 10.79
CA GLU A 157 5.71 19.34 11.88
C GLU A 157 4.79 20.57 11.89
N THR A 158 5.27 21.72 11.38
CA THR A 158 4.47 22.95 11.28
C THR A 158 3.77 23.14 9.95
N GLN A 159 4.00 22.24 8.98
CA GLN A 159 3.43 22.37 7.65
C GLN A 159 1.93 22.00 7.65
N PRO A 160 1.05 22.86 7.10
CA PRO A 160 -0.36 22.52 6.99
C PRO A 160 -0.58 21.37 6.02
N GLY A 161 -1.59 20.56 6.26
CA GLY A 161 -1.99 19.45 5.43
C GLY A 161 -2.80 18.43 6.21
N MET A 162 -3.44 17.52 5.49
CA MET A 162 -4.28 16.48 6.10
C MET A 162 -3.45 15.54 6.97
N ARG A 163 -4.05 15.14 8.07
CA ARG A 163 -3.55 14.16 9.03
C ARG A 163 -4.59 13.05 9.21
N TRP A 164 -4.24 11.96 9.86
CA TRP A 164 -5.18 10.87 10.12
C TRP A 164 -6.49 11.34 10.76
N GLN A 165 -6.44 12.30 11.66
CA GLN A 165 -7.62 12.84 12.36
C GLN A 165 -8.62 13.54 11.45
N ASP A 166 -8.17 14.09 10.33
CA ASP A 166 -9.06 14.81 9.40
C ASP A 166 -10.01 13.87 8.68
N PHE A 167 -9.62 12.60 8.50
CA PHE A 167 -10.47 11.58 7.86
C PHE A 167 -11.68 11.17 8.69
N HIS A 168 -11.70 11.48 9.98
CA HIS A 168 -12.80 11.18 10.88
C HIS A 168 -14.03 12.04 10.66
N SER A 169 -13.84 13.25 10.18
CA SER A 169 -14.90 14.22 9.94
C SER A 169 -15.43 14.19 8.50
N LEU A 170 -14.80 13.41 7.62
CA LEU A 170 -15.20 13.33 6.21
C LEU A 170 -16.51 12.56 6.06
N THR A 171 -17.52 13.25 5.54
CA THR A 171 -18.79 12.65 5.11
C THR A 171 -18.78 12.52 3.59
N GLY A 172 -18.97 11.30 3.08
CA GLY A 172 -18.95 10.99 1.65
C GLY A 172 -17.71 10.25 1.19
N SER A 173 -17.55 10.04 -0.12
CA SER A 173 -16.36 9.43 -0.71
C SER A 173 -15.30 10.48 -1.00
N ILE A 174 -14.06 10.21 -0.60
CA ILE A 174 -12.88 11.01 -0.99
C ILE A 174 -12.04 10.22 -1.97
N SER A 175 -11.59 10.86 -3.05
CA SER A 175 -10.73 10.19 -4.03
C SER A 175 -9.28 10.14 -3.54
N GLY A 176 -8.52 9.12 -3.98
CA GLY A 176 -7.08 9.05 -3.70
C GLY A 176 -6.32 10.30 -4.14
N SER A 177 -6.71 10.90 -5.26
CA SER A 177 -6.10 12.14 -5.77
C SER A 177 -6.38 13.35 -4.88
N ASP A 178 -7.56 13.44 -4.26
CA ASP A 178 -7.87 14.51 -3.31
C ASP A 178 -7.10 14.31 -2.00
N ILE A 179 -7.00 13.06 -1.53
CA ILE A 179 -6.16 12.74 -0.38
C ILE A 179 -4.72 13.17 -0.67
N LEU A 180 -4.12 12.67 -1.75
CA LEU A 180 -2.73 12.94 -2.10
C LEU A 180 -2.43 14.45 -2.18
N ARG A 181 -3.32 15.23 -2.78
CA ARG A 181 -3.20 16.71 -2.85
C ARG A 181 -3.34 17.40 -1.50
N GLY A 182 -4.08 16.81 -0.58
CA GLY A 182 -4.29 17.35 0.77
C GLY A 182 -3.16 17.06 1.74
N LEU A 183 -2.28 16.08 1.45
CA LEU A 183 -1.16 15.74 2.33
C LEU A 183 -0.06 16.81 2.32
N PRO A 184 0.65 17.04 3.45
CA PRO A 184 1.87 17.82 3.44
C PRO A 184 2.96 17.11 2.64
N VAL A 185 3.78 17.88 1.95
CA VAL A 185 4.82 17.36 1.04
C VAL A 185 6.18 17.95 1.41
N ARG A 186 7.18 17.11 1.55
CA ARG A 186 8.59 17.52 1.66
C ARG A 186 9.42 16.91 0.56
N ASP A 187 10.03 17.76 -0.26
CA ASP A 187 10.92 17.35 -1.36
C ASP A 187 10.35 16.20 -2.24
N GLY A 188 9.04 16.25 -2.56
CA GLY A 188 8.37 15.25 -3.40
C GLY A 188 7.91 13.98 -2.68
N VAL A 189 7.99 13.93 -1.35
CA VAL A 189 7.41 12.87 -0.53
C VAL A 189 6.17 13.42 0.18
N ALA A 190 5.00 12.85 -0.09
CA ALA A 190 3.77 13.16 0.63
C ALA A 190 3.71 12.34 1.93
N LEU A 191 3.27 12.96 3.02
CA LEU A 191 3.23 12.33 4.34
C LEU A 191 1.81 12.26 4.89
N LEU A 192 1.39 11.08 5.31
CA LEU A 192 0.20 10.87 6.12
C LEU A 192 0.62 10.40 7.52
N THR A 193 0.47 11.24 8.52
CA THR A 193 0.84 10.98 9.92
C THR A 193 -0.24 11.45 10.89
N HIS A 194 -0.04 11.23 12.16
CA HIS A 194 -0.90 11.68 13.23
C HIS A 194 -0.61 13.14 13.60
N ASN A 195 -1.60 13.82 14.19
CA ASN A 195 -1.38 15.12 14.85
C ASN A 195 -1.37 14.93 16.37
N ASP A 196 -1.03 15.99 17.11
CA ASP A 196 -0.96 15.98 18.58
C ASP A 196 -2.31 15.76 19.28
N SER A 197 -3.43 15.77 18.57
CA SER A 197 -4.75 15.56 19.15
C SER A 197 -5.06 14.06 19.31
N LYS A 198 -5.09 13.59 20.54
CA LYS A 198 -5.23 12.19 20.96
C LYS A 198 -6.65 11.60 20.82
N SER A 199 -7.39 11.88 19.78
CA SER A 199 -8.71 11.28 19.60
C SER A 199 -8.75 10.40 18.34
N THR A 200 -8.49 9.11 18.51
CA THR A 200 -8.79 8.12 17.45
C THR A 200 -10.25 7.72 17.61
N PRO A 201 -11.12 7.92 16.63
CA PRO A 201 -12.52 7.50 16.69
C PRO A 201 -12.69 6.00 16.51
N GLU A 202 -13.82 5.49 17.03
CA GLU A 202 -14.21 4.08 16.98
C GLU A 202 -14.44 3.50 15.57
N LYS A 203 -14.46 4.32 14.51
CA LYS A 203 -14.71 3.87 13.11
C LYS A 203 -13.66 4.38 12.14
N PHE A 204 -12.43 4.08 12.43
CA PHE A 204 -11.32 4.42 11.53
C PHE A 204 -10.97 3.23 10.64
N VAL A 205 -10.83 3.45 9.32
CA VAL A 205 -10.60 2.44 8.28
C VAL A 205 -9.33 2.83 7.49
N PRO A 206 -8.15 2.76 8.11
CA PRO A 206 -6.90 3.20 7.48
C PRO A 206 -6.57 2.38 6.23
N GLU A 207 -6.97 1.12 6.16
CA GLU A 207 -6.76 0.24 5.02
C GLU A 207 -7.45 0.79 3.75
N ALA A 208 -8.62 1.41 3.86
CA ALA A 208 -9.32 2.02 2.73
C ALA A 208 -8.58 3.26 2.21
N ILE A 209 -8.03 4.09 3.10
CA ILE A 209 -7.23 5.26 2.74
C ILE A 209 -5.94 4.84 2.02
N ILE A 210 -5.25 3.83 2.55
CA ILE A 210 -4.03 3.27 1.93
C ILE A 210 -4.34 2.71 0.54
N GLN A 211 -5.46 2.02 0.37
CA GLN A 211 -5.89 1.52 -0.93
C GLN A 211 -6.13 2.65 -1.95
N GLN A 212 -6.77 3.74 -1.52
CA GLN A 212 -6.97 4.93 -2.35
C GLN A 212 -5.64 5.57 -2.76
N LEU A 213 -4.70 5.71 -1.82
CA LEU A 213 -3.37 6.25 -2.09
C LEU A 213 -2.58 5.36 -3.05
N ARG A 214 -2.65 4.03 -2.91
CA ARG A 214 -2.03 3.09 -3.87
C ARG A 214 -2.56 3.24 -5.29
N GLY A 215 -3.83 3.62 -5.44
CA GLY A 215 -4.46 3.83 -6.75
C GLY A 215 -3.92 5.04 -7.52
N VAL A 216 -3.22 5.96 -6.85
CA VAL A 216 -2.81 7.25 -7.43
C VAL A 216 -1.33 7.58 -7.24
N SER A 217 -0.58 6.74 -6.55
CA SER A 217 0.86 6.91 -6.32
C SER A 217 1.66 5.75 -6.90
N GLY A 218 2.94 5.96 -7.21
CA GLY A 218 3.83 4.90 -7.67
C GLY A 218 4.35 4.03 -6.52
N LEU A 219 4.45 4.60 -5.31
CA LEU A 219 4.96 3.89 -4.14
C LEU A 219 4.30 4.40 -2.86
N VAL A 220 3.80 3.47 -2.05
CA VAL A 220 3.35 3.72 -0.68
C VAL A 220 4.29 2.99 0.28
N ILE A 221 4.98 3.72 1.13
CA ILE A 221 5.81 3.18 2.21
C ILE A 221 5.05 3.36 3.52
N ILE A 222 4.84 2.27 4.23
CA ILE A 222 4.10 2.26 5.50
C ILE A 222 5.08 2.00 6.64
N ASP A 223 5.23 2.97 7.52
CA ASP A 223 5.94 2.81 8.79
C ASP A 223 5.00 2.15 9.79
N PHE A 224 5.24 0.89 10.06
CA PHE A 224 4.47 0.11 11.01
C PHE A 224 4.98 0.32 12.44
N PRO A 225 4.08 0.40 13.42
CA PRO A 225 4.45 0.19 14.81
C PRO A 225 5.00 -1.23 14.98
N ARG A 226 5.52 -1.53 16.16
CA ARG A 226 5.87 -2.91 16.44
C ARG A 226 4.67 -3.81 16.18
N PHE A 227 4.84 -4.80 15.28
CA PHE A 227 3.73 -5.60 14.80
C PHE A 227 2.93 -6.23 15.95
N THR A 228 1.64 -6.06 15.89
CA THR A 228 0.64 -6.67 16.78
C THR A 228 -0.39 -7.41 15.92
N ASN A 229 -1.04 -8.44 16.47
CA ASN A 229 -2.10 -9.17 15.78
C ASN A 229 -3.46 -8.44 15.83
N GLN A 230 -3.47 -7.12 15.90
CA GLN A 230 -4.70 -6.33 15.78
C GLN A 230 -5.25 -6.48 14.35
N VAL A 231 -6.57 -6.56 14.22
CA VAL A 231 -7.25 -6.81 12.95
C VAL A 231 -6.84 -5.79 11.88
N THR A 232 -6.86 -4.51 12.21
CA THR A 232 -6.48 -3.42 11.30
C THR A 232 -5.04 -3.54 10.81
N ALA A 233 -4.09 -3.89 11.69
CA ALA A 233 -2.70 -4.09 11.30
C ALA A 233 -2.54 -5.26 10.32
N VAL A 234 -3.31 -6.33 10.52
CA VAL A 234 -3.33 -7.49 9.63
C VAL A 234 -3.93 -7.12 8.26
N GLU A 235 -5.06 -6.41 8.22
CA GLU A 235 -5.73 -5.98 7.00
C GLU A 235 -4.84 -5.06 6.15
N ILE A 236 -4.11 -4.14 6.78
CA ILE A 236 -3.13 -3.30 6.09
C ILE A 236 -1.95 -4.13 5.58
N LEU A 237 -1.43 -5.03 6.40
CA LEU A 237 -0.29 -5.85 6.02
C LEU A 237 -0.60 -6.77 4.84
N GLN A 238 -1.83 -7.27 4.73
CA GLN A 238 -2.31 -8.07 3.59
C GLN A 238 -2.37 -7.28 2.27
N GLN A 239 -2.39 -5.95 2.34
CA GLN A 239 -2.32 -5.08 1.16
C GLN A 239 -0.88 -4.80 0.72
N CYS A 240 0.12 -5.14 1.53
CA CYS A 240 1.51 -4.86 1.21
C CYS A 240 2.09 -5.93 0.27
N ASP A 241 2.81 -5.49 -0.73
CA ASP A 241 3.49 -6.35 -1.71
C ASP A 241 4.81 -6.89 -1.13
N VAL A 242 5.45 -6.11 -0.25
CA VAL A 242 6.72 -6.42 0.39
C VAL A 242 6.69 -5.97 1.85
N ALA A 243 7.25 -6.76 2.74
CA ALA A 243 7.52 -6.37 4.12
C ALA A 243 9.03 -6.38 4.39
N PHE A 244 9.62 -5.22 4.63
CA PHE A 244 10.98 -5.08 5.12
C PHE A 244 10.99 -5.12 6.64
N VAL A 245 11.53 -6.20 7.21
CA VAL A 245 11.68 -6.34 8.66
C VAL A 245 13.05 -5.83 9.08
N VAL A 246 13.07 -4.75 9.86
CA VAL A 246 14.30 -4.06 10.28
C VAL A 246 14.85 -4.66 11.55
N THR A 247 16.08 -5.14 11.48
CA THR A 247 16.73 -5.87 12.56
C THR A 247 18.08 -5.24 12.93
N PRO A 248 18.31 -4.88 14.20
CA PRO A 248 19.65 -4.50 14.62
C PRO A 248 20.60 -5.70 14.60
N SER A 249 21.87 -5.49 14.23
CA SER A 249 22.90 -6.54 14.15
C SER A 249 23.34 -7.06 15.54
N THR A 250 22.37 -7.54 16.34
CA THR A 250 22.60 -8.08 17.68
C THR A 250 21.89 -9.41 17.87
N VAL A 251 22.40 -10.25 18.77
CA VAL A 251 21.78 -11.55 19.10
C VAL A 251 20.33 -11.36 19.60
N ARG A 252 20.11 -10.39 20.50
CA ARG A 252 18.76 -10.08 21.03
C ARG A 252 17.83 -9.55 19.94
N GLY A 253 18.36 -8.71 19.03
CA GLY A 253 17.62 -8.20 17.88
C GLY A 253 17.16 -9.34 16.97
N SER A 254 18.06 -10.23 16.60
CA SER A 254 17.75 -11.41 15.78
C SER A 254 16.72 -12.33 16.43
N ALA A 255 16.84 -12.59 17.74
CA ALA A 255 15.88 -13.41 18.47
C ALA A 255 14.47 -12.77 18.50
N SER A 256 14.37 -11.46 18.73
CA SER A 256 13.09 -10.73 18.67
C SER A 256 12.49 -10.76 17.26
N THR A 257 13.33 -10.53 16.24
CA THR A 257 12.92 -10.51 14.83
C THR A 257 12.39 -11.86 14.36
N LYS A 258 12.95 -12.97 14.83
CA LYS A 258 12.45 -14.32 14.53
C LYS A 258 10.98 -14.48 14.90
N ILE A 259 10.59 -13.94 16.05
CA ILE A 259 9.19 -13.98 16.52
C ILE A 259 8.32 -13.10 15.63
N ALA A 260 8.77 -11.89 15.29
CA ALA A 260 8.04 -10.98 14.41
C ALA A 260 7.82 -11.59 13.02
N ILE A 261 8.85 -12.15 12.40
CA ILE A 261 8.77 -12.81 11.09
C ILE A 261 7.73 -13.93 11.10
N ALA A 262 7.71 -14.79 12.13
CA ALA A 262 6.77 -15.90 12.23
C ALA A 262 5.29 -15.45 12.24
N HIS A 263 5.01 -14.21 12.63
CA HIS A 263 3.69 -13.62 12.54
C HIS A 263 3.44 -12.93 11.19
N ILE A 264 4.40 -12.12 10.72
CA ILE A 264 4.29 -11.32 9.50
C ILE A 264 4.13 -12.21 8.26
N SER A 265 4.91 -13.30 8.15
CA SER A 265 4.88 -14.22 7.01
C SER A 265 3.55 -14.96 6.80
N LYS A 266 2.62 -14.87 7.75
CA LYS A 266 1.25 -15.38 7.58
C LYS A 266 0.37 -14.46 6.73
N HIS A 267 0.78 -13.21 6.56
CA HIS A 267 -0.04 -12.15 5.97
C HIS A 267 0.58 -11.51 4.72
N VAL A 268 1.91 -11.58 4.60
CA VAL A 268 2.66 -11.10 3.42
C VAL A 268 3.55 -12.22 2.92
N SER A 269 3.49 -12.50 1.62
CA SER A 269 4.28 -13.56 0.98
C SER A 269 5.74 -13.17 0.77
N ASN A 270 6.02 -11.90 0.52
CA ASN A 270 7.37 -11.38 0.30
C ASN A 270 7.87 -10.64 1.54
N VAL A 271 8.54 -11.38 2.44
CA VAL A 271 9.18 -10.82 3.64
C VAL A 271 10.68 -10.82 3.43
N GLU A 272 11.32 -9.67 3.62
CA GLU A 272 12.75 -9.49 3.46
C GLU A 272 13.36 -8.79 4.67
N LEU A 273 14.63 -9.04 4.93
CA LEU A 273 15.32 -8.52 6.08
C LEU A 273 16.18 -7.31 5.71
N VAL A 274 16.08 -6.23 6.49
CA VAL A 274 17.01 -5.11 6.45
C VAL A 274 17.80 -5.11 7.75
N ILE A 275 19.12 -5.26 7.66
CA ILE A 275 20.00 -5.28 8.84
C ILE A 275 20.52 -3.88 9.12
N ARG A 276 20.21 -3.35 10.30
CA ARG A 276 20.85 -2.15 10.82
C ARG A 276 22.14 -2.52 11.54
N ASN A 277 23.27 -2.20 10.92
CA ASN A 277 24.57 -2.41 11.51
C ASN A 277 24.82 -1.39 12.64
N LEU A 278 25.02 -1.91 13.85
CA LEU A 278 25.35 -1.09 15.00
C LEU A 278 26.86 -1.01 15.21
N PRO A 279 27.41 0.11 15.68
CA PRO A 279 28.82 0.21 16.07
C PRO A 279 29.18 -0.84 17.12
N GLY A 280 30.33 -1.48 16.96
CA GLY A 280 30.83 -2.47 17.91
C GLY A 280 30.20 -3.87 17.82
N THR A 281 29.31 -4.12 16.85
CA THR A 281 28.80 -5.46 16.55
C THR A 281 29.53 -6.04 15.33
N ASN A 282 29.91 -7.31 15.40
CA ASN A 282 30.60 -8.02 14.31
C ASN A 282 29.73 -9.13 13.71
N LEU A 283 28.42 -9.06 13.87
CA LEU A 283 27.51 -10.04 13.28
C LEU A 283 27.32 -9.77 11.80
N ASP A 284 27.62 -10.77 11.00
CA ASP A 284 27.46 -10.73 9.55
C ASP A 284 25.97 -10.73 9.16
N ALA A 285 25.56 -9.77 8.33
CA ALA A 285 24.18 -9.61 7.90
C ALA A 285 23.63 -10.85 7.16
N LEU A 286 24.45 -11.49 6.32
CA LEU A 286 24.06 -12.71 5.61
C LEU A 286 23.84 -13.87 6.58
N LYS A 287 24.68 -14.02 7.60
CA LYS A 287 24.52 -15.05 8.62
C LYS A 287 23.26 -14.84 9.46
N ILE A 288 22.92 -13.58 9.78
CA ILE A 288 21.65 -13.26 10.45
C ILE A 288 20.48 -13.67 9.56
N ALA A 289 20.47 -13.26 8.29
CA ALA A 289 19.39 -13.59 7.36
C ALA A 289 19.22 -15.11 7.19
N GLN A 290 20.33 -15.85 7.02
CA GLN A 290 20.33 -17.31 6.95
C GLN A 290 19.77 -17.96 8.24
N SER A 291 20.13 -17.42 9.42
CA SER A 291 19.63 -17.96 10.70
C SER A 291 18.13 -17.71 10.92
N LEU A 292 17.57 -16.73 10.25
CA LEU A 292 16.15 -16.36 10.29
C LEU A 292 15.35 -16.98 9.15
N ASP A 293 16.02 -17.61 8.17
CA ASP A 293 15.44 -18.20 6.97
C ASP A 293 14.60 -17.18 6.14
N VAL A 294 15.16 -15.97 5.97
CA VAL A 294 14.51 -14.86 5.26
C VAL A 294 15.53 -14.19 4.33
N PRO A 295 15.15 -13.83 3.09
CA PRO A 295 16.01 -13.10 2.17
C PRO A 295 16.54 -11.80 2.76
N LEU A 296 17.80 -11.48 2.50
CA LEU A 296 18.40 -10.20 2.87
C LEU A 296 18.12 -9.16 1.78
N ALA A 297 17.33 -8.13 2.10
CA ALA A 297 17.13 -6.97 1.21
C ALA A 297 18.38 -6.08 1.16
N GLY A 298 19.00 -5.88 2.32
CA GLY A 298 20.21 -5.06 2.43
C GLY A 298 20.61 -4.77 3.86
N SER A 299 21.65 -3.95 4.02
CA SER A 299 22.08 -3.48 5.33
C SER A 299 22.29 -1.97 5.34
N VAL A 300 22.00 -1.34 6.47
CA VAL A 300 22.12 0.09 6.70
C VAL A 300 23.03 0.34 7.88
N ASN A 301 24.04 1.15 7.69
CA ASN A 301 24.97 1.49 8.77
C ASN A 301 24.38 2.59 9.66
N SER A 302 24.46 2.41 10.97
CA SER A 302 24.14 3.47 11.93
C SER A 302 25.22 4.54 11.89
N ASP A 303 24.79 5.80 11.75
CA ASP A 303 25.68 6.96 11.81
C ASP A 303 25.13 7.95 12.85
N PRO A 304 25.87 8.25 13.92
CA PRO A 304 25.43 9.18 14.98
C PRO A 304 25.06 10.57 14.45
N ARG A 305 25.70 11.01 13.35
CA ARG A 305 25.44 12.32 12.73
C ARG A 305 24.01 12.45 12.19
N ILE A 306 23.35 11.32 11.88
CA ILE A 306 21.94 11.31 11.47
C ILE A 306 21.05 11.81 12.60
N VAL A 307 21.28 11.29 13.81
CA VAL A 307 20.51 11.70 15.01
C VAL A 307 20.78 13.17 15.29
N GLU A 308 22.03 13.60 15.23
CA GLU A 308 22.39 15.01 15.46
C GLU A 308 21.67 15.95 14.48
N GLN A 309 21.61 15.62 13.18
CA GLN A 309 20.91 16.44 12.18
C GLN A 309 19.39 16.49 12.43
N ILE A 310 18.78 15.38 12.85
CA ILE A 310 17.35 15.33 13.18
C ILE A 310 17.08 16.23 14.40
N GLU A 311 17.87 16.10 15.48
CA GLU A 311 17.73 16.93 16.68
C GLU A 311 17.96 18.43 16.42
N GLN A 312 18.70 18.78 15.37
CA GLN A 312 18.88 20.16 14.90
C GLN A 312 17.70 20.64 14.02
N GLY A 313 16.69 19.81 13.73
CA GLY A 313 15.53 20.16 12.94
C GLY A 313 15.75 20.12 11.39
N PHE A 314 16.87 19.58 10.93
CA PHE A 314 17.12 19.48 9.47
C PHE A 314 16.33 18.32 8.82
N GLY A 315 15.81 17.40 9.61
CA GLY A 315 15.14 16.18 9.12
C GLY A 315 16.07 15.28 8.31
N VAL A 316 15.51 14.18 7.78
CA VAL A 316 16.28 13.19 7.00
C VAL A 316 16.58 13.64 5.57
N ALA A 317 15.85 14.62 5.03
CA ALA A 317 16.01 15.09 3.64
C ALA A 317 17.43 15.67 3.35
N GLY A 318 18.05 16.29 4.34
CA GLY A 318 19.39 16.86 4.25
C GLY A 318 20.55 15.88 4.47
N ILE A 319 20.27 14.60 4.70
CA ILE A 319 21.30 13.63 5.06
C ILE A 319 22.02 13.11 3.82
N HIS A 320 23.24 13.59 3.59
CA HIS A 320 24.13 13.15 2.50
C HIS A 320 25.33 12.34 3.03
N LEU A 321 25.09 11.42 3.96
CA LEU A 321 26.13 10.56 4.53
C LEU A 321 26.36 9.34 3.62
N GLY A 322 27.48 9.32 2.91
CA GLY A 322 27.75 8.42 1.79
C GLY A 322 27.49 6.92 2.01
N GLY A 323 27.68 6.39 3.22
CA GLY A 323 27.34 5.00 3.55
C GLY A 323 25.83 4.77 3.66
N PHE A 324 25.14 5.63 4.41
CA PHE A 324 23.70 5.58 4.61
C PHE A 324 22.95 5.80 3.29
N THR A 325 23.27 6.86 2.56
CA THR A 325 22.71 7.17 1.24
C THR A 325 22.85 6.02 0.25
N ARG A 326 24.03 5.38 0.18
CA ARG A 326 24.23 4.22 -0.71
C ARG A 326 23.33 3.04 -0.35
N SER A 327 23.16 2.77 0.95
CA SER A 327 22.28 1.70 1.40
C SER A 327 20.81 1.97 1.03
N LEU A 328 20.34 3.21 1.20
CA LEU A 328 18.98 3.60 0.86
C LEU A 328 18.73 3.52 -0.65
N ASN A 329 19.68 3.99 -1.47
CA ASN A 329 19.60 3.87 -2.93
C ASN A 329 19.54 2.40 -3.38
N ALA A 330 20.32 1.51 -2.77
CA ALA A 330 20.29 0.09 -3.09
C ALA A 330 18.93 -0.56 -2.74
N LEU A 331 18.33 -0.18 -1.59
CA LEU A 331 17.01 -0.65 -1.21
C LEU A 331 15.92 -0.07 -2.14
N ALA A 332 16.01 1.20 -2.52
CA ALA A 332 15.07 1.81 -3.48
C ALA A 332 15.15 1.12 -4.86
N GLN A 333 16.35 0.81 -5.35
CA GLN A 333 16.54 0.06 -6.60
C GLN A 333 15.95 -1.36 -6.50
N ARG A 334 16.09 -2.03 -5.35
CA ARG A 334 15.48 -3.33 -5.12
C ARG A 334 13.96 -3.27 -5.20
N LEU A 335 13.34 -2.23 -4.62
CA LEU A 335 11.90 -2.01 -4.73
C LEU A 335 11.47 -1.76 -6.18
N ALA A 336 12.21 -1.00 -6.96
CA ALA A 336 11.93 -0.77 -8.37
C ALA A 336 11.97 -2.08 -9.18
N GLN A 337 12.95 -2.96 -8.91
CA GLN A 337 13.01 -4.29 -9.53
C GLN A 337 11.82 -5.18 -9.14
N THR A 338 11.37 -5.10 -7.89
CA THR A 338 10.17 -5.82 -7.43
C THR A 338 8.92 -5.33 -8.15
N ASP A 339 8.80 -4.01 -8.33
CA ASP A 339 7.71 -3.39 -9.07
C ASP A 339 7.70 -3.83 -10.54
N ASP A 340 8.86 -3.89 -11.20
CA ASP A 340 8.99 -4.36 -12.59
C ASP A 340 8.57 -5.82 -12.75
N ILE A 341 8.92 -6.70 -11.80
CA ILE A 341 8.54 -8.12 -11.82
C ILE A 341 7.02 -8.28 -11.68
N GLN A 342 6.39 -7.52 -10.82
CA GLN A 342 4.92 -7.54 -10.65
C GLN A 342 4.18 -7.01 -11.89
N GLN A 343 4.84 -6.19 -12.72
CA GLN A 343 4.26 -5.70 -13.97
C GLN A 343 4.26 -6.73 -15.09
N VAL A 344 5.13 -7.74 -15.01
CA VAL A 344 5.33 -8.76 -16.07
C VAL A 344 4.60 -10.06 -15.70
N ALA A 345 4.22 -10.27 -14.44
CA ALA A 345 3.52 -11.46 -13.94
C ALA A 345 2.00 -11.29 -14.01
#